data_e0cd1916335a4e71d29e428e26fbc97a
#
_entry.id   e0cd1916335a4e71d29e428e26fbc97a
#
_cell.length_a   1.000
_cell.length_b   1.000
_cell.length_c   1.000
_cell.angle_alpha   90.00
_cell.angle_beta   90.00
_cell.angle_gamma   90.00
#
_symmetry.space_group_name_H-M   'P 1'
#
loop_
_entity.id
_entity.type
_entity.pdbx_description
1 polymer ?
#
loop_
_entity_poly.entity_id
_entity_poly.type
_entity_poly.pdbx_seq_one_letter_code
_entity_poly.pdbx_strand_id
1 'polypeptide(L)'
;MPDIDRAEIESDERTNLAPLQAEALIALNALADLRSLEAFRVAWLGRSAELTRRLKDVGTLPPAERPIRAELRNKLKELITQELEARRGQLEQETLTARLIAERIDISAPARPHAPGLIHPISRTLEEIATIFGAMGFTLKDGPDIEDDWHNFGALNIPAHHPARAMMDTFYLRASIGNRPAVLRTHTSPVQIRTMLAWAKERATGSEPAQIRIVVPGRTFRADHDATHSPMFHQTEGLVIGRDITLAHLKGCLIDFLRAYFKLPDLPVRFRASYFPFTEPSMEVDIGWDRKTGEIGKGSDWLEILGSGMVHSNVLANCGIDPRHYQGFAFGVGIERITMLKHGIADLRLFYENDVRWLRHYGSSPFSPASLHEGV
;
A
#
# COMPACT_ATOMS: atom_id res chain seq x y z
N MET A 1 53.59 -77.56 -2.15
CA MET A 1 53.24 -76.42 -2.95
C MET A 1 54.31 -75.38 -2.67
N PRO A 2 54.98 -74.80 -3.65
CA PRO A 2 55.94 -73.76 -3.38
C PRO A 2 55.24 -72.61 -2.68
N ASP A 3 55.82 -72.10 -1.56
CA ASP A 3 55.38 -70.88 -0.90
C ASP A 3 55.52 -69.74 -1.93
N ILE A 4 54.39 -69.29 -2.43
CA ILE A 4 54.36 -68.16 -3.33
C ILE A 4 54.71 -66.91 -2.44
N ASP A 5 55.87 -66.33 -2.71
CA ASP A 5 56.31 -65.15 -1.94
C ASP A 5 55.35 -63.99 -2.10
N ARG A 6 54.70 -63.58 -1.01
CA ARG A 6 53.80 -62.43 -0.97
C ARG A 6 54.42 -61.17 -1.62
N ALA A 7 55.69 -60.94 -1.43
CA ALA A 7 56.43 -59.80 -1.97
C ALA A 7 56.48 -59.85 -3.52
N GLU A 8 56.59 -61.04 -4.11
CA GLU A 8 56.64 -61.22 -5.56
C GLU A 8 55.27 -60.91 -6.18
N ILE A 9 54.14 -61.37 -5.56
CA ILE A 9 52.76 -61.05 -6.02
C ILE A 9 52.51 -59.57 -5.91
N GLU A 10 52.89 -58.91 -4.81
CA GLU A 10 52.73 -57.46 -4.63
C GLU A 10 53.52 -56.66 -5.68
N SER A 11 54.76 -57.06 -5.97
CA SER A 11 55.62 -56.41 -6.96
C SER A 11 55.05 -56.53 -8.38
N ASP A 12 54.59 -57.72 -8.75
CA ASP A 12 53.97 -57.99 -10.06
C ASP A 12 52.68 -57.19 -10.23
N GLU A 13 51.77 -57.18 -9.24
CA GLU A 13 50.50 -56.44 -9.32
C GLU A 13 50.71 -54.93 -9.34
N ARG A 14 51.67 -54.39 -8.56
CA ARG A 14 52.05 -52.99 -8.62
C ARG A 14 52.56 -52.58 -10.01
N THR A 15 53.41 -53.41 -10.62
CA THR A 15 53.91 -53.19 -11.98
C THR A 15 52.75 -53.22 -13.01
N ASN A 16 51.80 -54.07 -12.83
CA ASN A 16 50.62 -54.18 -13.70
C ASN A 16 49.58 -53.06 -13.51
N LEU A 17 49.53 -52.43 -12.32
CA LEU A 17 48.61 -51.31 -12.02
C LEU A 17 49.25 -49.93 -12.30
N ALA A 18 50.56 -49.81 -12.29
CA ALA A 18 51.25 -48.55 -12.46
C ALA A 18 50.89 -47.79 -13.76
N PRO A 19 50.79 -48.42 -14.95
CA PRO A 19 50.34 -47.72 -16.15
C PRO A 19 48.92 -47.20 -16.04
N LEU A 20 48.02 -47.98 -15.46
CA LEU A 20 46.62 -47.63 -15.28
C LEU A 20 46.47 -46.45 -14.31
N GLN A 21 47.25 -46.46 -13.21
CA GLN A 21 47.35 -45.35 -12.27
C GLN A 21 47.84 -44.05 -12.92
N ALA A 22 48.92 -44.14 -13.67
CA ALA A 22 49.51 -43.00 -14.35
C ALA A 22 48.52 -42.39 -15.37
N GLU A 23 47.92 -43.23 -16.18
CA GLU A 23 46.90 -42.78 -17.17
C GLU A 23 45.71 -42.12 -16.51
N ALA A 24 45.19 -42.69 -15.41
CA ALA A 24 44.08 -42.11 -14.67
C ALA A 24 44.44 -40.73 -14.09
N LEU A 25 45.61 -40.57 -13.48
CA LEU A 25 46.03 -39.30 -12.89
C LEU A 25 46.31 -38.23 -13.95
N ILE A 26 46.92 -38.59 -15.08
CA ILE A 26 47.12 -37.68 -16.21
C ILE A 26 45.74 -37.21 -16.78
N ALA A 27 44.88 -38.16 -17.03
CA ALA A 27 43.53 -37.81 -17.56
C ALA A 27 42.73 -36.93 -16.58
N LEU A 28 42.83 -37.20 -15.28
CA LEU A 28 42.11 -36.40 -14.23
C LEU A 28 42.64 -34.98 -14.16
N ASN A 29 43.98 -34.79 -14.20
CA ASN A 29 44.61 -33.49 -14.14
C ASN A 29 44.30 -32.63 -15.38
N ALA A 30 44.05 -33.23 -16.52
CA ALA A 30 43.70 -32.56 -17.76
C ALA A 30 42.24 -32.04 -17.82
N LEU A 31 41.37 -32.40 -16.85
CA LEU A 31 39.99 -32.01 -16.85
C LEU A 31 39.81 -30.52 -16.53
N ALA A 32 39.01 -29.84 -17.34
CA ALA A 32 38.81 -28.40 -17.24
C ALA A 32 37.41 -27.99 -16.69
N ASP A 33 36.49 -28.92 -16.57
CA ASP A 33 35.13 -28.65 -16.12
C ASP A 33 34.48 -29.82 -15.40
N LEU A 34 33.39 -29.54 -14.67
CA LEU A 34 32.66 -30.54 -13.87
C LEU A 34 31.96 -31.61 -14.74
N ARG A 35 31.63 -31.30 -16.00
CA ARG A 35 30.99 -32.25 -16.91
C ARG A 35 31.98 -33.31 -17.38
N SER A 36 33.20 -32.90 -17.72
CA SER A 36 34.27 -33.80 -18.08
C SER A 36 34.74 -34.63 -16.89
N LEU A 37 34.66 -34.09 -15.67
CA LEU A 37 34.92 -34.83 -14.43
C LEU A 37 33.90 -35.97 -14.22
N GLU A 38 32.62 -35.73 -14.45
CA GLU A 38 31.61 -36.75 -14.36
C GLU A 38 31.78 -37.84 -15.43
N ALA A 39 32.15 -37.46 -16.64
CA ALA A 39 32.47 -38.43 -17.71
C ALA A 39 33.68 -39.28 -17.31
N PHE A 40 34.71 -38.69 -16.69
CA PHE A 40 35.84 -39.41 -16.15
C PHE A 40 35.39 -40.39 -15.06
N ARG A 41 34.57 -39.99 -14.09
CA ARG A 41 34.06 -40.84 -13.05
C ARG A 41 33.37 -42.08 -13.62
N VAL A 42 32.57 -41.91 -14.66
CA VAL A 42 31.88 -43.02 -15.32
C VAL A 42 32.87 -43.95 -16.06
N ALA A 43 33.88 -43.38 -16.76
CA ALA A 43 34.84 -44.15 -17.52
C ALA A 43 35.81 -44.95 -16.61
N TRP A 44 36.26 -44.40 -15.48
CA TRP A 44 37.28 -45.02 -14.64
C TRP A 44 36.73 -45.78 -13.42
N LEU A 45 35.60 -45.37 -12.87
CA LEU A 45 34.99 -46.00 -11.68
C LEU A 45 33.62 -46.62 -11.95
N GLY A 46 33.11 -46.51 -13.19
CA GLY A 46 31.82 -47.10 -13.60
C GLY A 46 31.83 -48.60 -13.66
N ARG A 47 30.66 -49.20 -13.87
CA ARG A 47 30.48 -50.68 -13.87
C ARG A 47 31.27 -51.41 -14.96
N SER A 48 31.54 -50.75 -16.07
CA SER A 48 32.28 -51.27 -17.22
C SER A 48 33.75 -50.82 -17.24
N ALA A 49 34.18 -50.04 -16.27
CA ALA A 49 35.57 -49.57 -16.19
C ALA A 49 36.55 -50.72 -16.02
N GLU A 50 37.79 -50.54 -16.58
CA GLU A 50 38.84 -51.52 -16.54
C GLU A 50 39.19 -51.93 -15.09
N LEU A 51 39.32 -50.96 -14.19
CA LEU A 51 39.60 -51.22 -12.77
C LEU A 51 38.47 -52.03 -12.10
N THR A 52 37.22 -51.69 -12.45
CA THR A 52 36.04 -52.44 -11.93
C THR A 52 35.99 -53.89 -12.46
N ARG A 53 36.39 -54.10 -13.74
CA ARG A 53 36.53 -55.45 -14.30
C ARG A 53 37.59 -56.23 -13.58
N ARG A 54 38.79 -55.66 -13.42
CA ARG A 54 39.91 -56.31 -12.68
C ARG A 54 39.53 -56.64 -11.24
N LEU A 55 38.73 -55.84 -10.56
CA LEU A 55 38.23 -56.16 -9.23
C LEU A 55 37.26 -57.33 -9.23
N LYS A 56 36.42 -57.48 -10.25
CA LYS A 56 35.52 -58.63 -10.40
C LYS A 56 36.28 -59.91 -10.71
N ASP A 57 37.33 -59.81 -11.53
CA ASP A 57 38.12 -60.94 -11.95
C ASP A 57 39.02 -61.52 -10.85
N VAL A 58 39.08 -60.89 -9.67
CA VAL A 58 39.81 -61.40 -8.49
C VAL A 58 39.30 -62.83 -8.12
N GLY A 59 38.01 -63.10 -8.33
CA GLY A 59 37.40 -64.38 -8.08
C GLY A 59 37.96 -65.53 -8.93
N THR A 60 38.58 -65.27 -10.07
CA THR A 60 39.14 -66.25 -10.98
C THR A 60 40.61 -66.57 -10.69
N LEU A 61 41.24 -65.76 -9.83
CA LEU A 61 42.68 -65.96 -9.46
C LEU A 61 42.89 -67.09 -8.48
N PRO A 62 44.12 -67.61 -8.34
CA PRO A 62 44.49 -68.55 -7.32
C PRO A 62 44.12 -68.11 -5.91
N PRO A 63 43.61 -69.01 -5.00
CA PRO A 63 43.16 -68.56 -3.67
C PRO A 63 44.21 -67.74 -2.85
N ALA A 64 45.50 -68.09 -2.99
CA ALA A 64 46.59 -67.40 -2.29
C ALA A 64 46.81 -65.92 -2.79
N GLU A 65 46.56 -65.62 -4.04
CA GLU A 65 46.77 -64.34 -4.64
C GLU A 65 45.59 -63.38 -4.43
N ARG A 66 44.37 -63.87 -4.25
CA ARG A 66 43.13 -63.08 -4.18
C ARG A 66 43.19 -61.93 -3.17
N PRO A 67 43.57 -62.16 -1.90
CA PRO A 67 43.54 -61.11 -0.90
C PRO A 67 44.55 -60.00 -1.23
N ILE A 68 45.74 -60.38 -1.72
CA ILE A 68 46.81 -59.43 -2.03
C ILE A 68 46.49 -58.53 -3.23
N ARG A 69 46.04 -59.14 -4.34
CA ARG A 69 45.65 -58.43 -5.54
C ARG A 69 44.40 -57.61 -5.33
N ALA A 70 43.43 -58.09 -4.55
CA ALA A 70 42.23 -57.31 -4.18
C ALA A 70 42.58 -56.07 -3.36
N GLU A 71 43.46 -56.18 -2.40
CA GLU A 71 43.94 -55.09 -1.56
C GLU A 71 44.57 -53.99 -2.43
N LEU A 72 45.48 -54.31 -3.34
CA LEU A 72 46.17 -53.34 -4.20
C LEU A 72 45.21 -52.66 -5.20
N ARG A 73 44.28 -53.41 -5.78
CA ARG A 73 43.26 -52.86 -6.68
C ARG A 73 42.27 -51.93 -5.96
N ASN A 74 41.87 -52.28 -4.72
CA ASN A 74 41.05 -51.40 -3.90
C ASN A 74 41.81 -50.11 -3.50
N LYS A 75 43.08 -50.22 -3.14
CA LYS A 75 43.93 -49.03 -2.87
C LYS A 75 44.03 -48.09 -4.08
N LEU A 76 44.17 -48.65 -5.29
CA LEU A 76 44.16 -47.85 -6.51
C LEU A 76 42.78 -47.18 -6.74
N LYS A 77 41.69 -47.91 -6.50
CA LYS A 77 40.34 -47.34 -6.59
C LYS A 77 40.12 -46.20 -5.58
N GLU A 78 40.55 -46.37 -4.35
CA GLU A 78 40.50 -45.34 -3.31
C GLU A 78 41.33 -44.12 -3.69
N LEU A 79 42.53 -44.31 -4.20
CA LEU A 79 43.40 -43.23 -4.68
C LEU A 79 42.69 -42.43 -5.78
N ILE A 80 42.21 -43.10 -6.83
CA ILE A 80 41.51 -42.41 -7.93
C ILE A 80 40.25 -41.70 -7.43
N THR A 81 39.54 -42.26 -6.45
CA THR A 81 38.36 -41.63 -5.85
C THR A 81 38.73 -40.38 -5.05
N GLN A 82 39.81 -40.43 -4.26
CA GLN A 82 40.29 -39.29 -3.49
C GLN A 82 40.76 -38.14 -4.40
N GLU A 83 41.55 -38.48 -5.43
CA GLU A 83 42.02 -37.47 -6.39
C GLU A 83 40.87 -36.85 -7.21
N LEU A 84 39.87 -37.64 -7.55
CA LEU A 84 38.66 -37.15 -8.23
C LEU A 84 37.89 -36.14 -7.36
N GLU A 85 37.71 -36.43 -6.07
CA GLU A 85 37.02 -35.48 -5.15
C GLU A 85 37.89 -34.22 -4.91
N ALA A 86 39.21 -34.35 -4.83
CA ALA A 86 40.12 -33.22 -4.76
C ALA A 86 40.00 -32.32 -5.99
N ARG A 87 39.99 -32.93 -7.21
CA ARG A 87 39.82 -32.15 -8.47
C ARG A 87 38.47 -31.54 -8.59
N ARG A 88 37.41 -32.19 -8.12
CA ARG A 88 36.08 -31.64 -8.05
C ARG A 88 36.05 -30.34 -7.23
N GLY A 89 36.61 -30.37 -6.01
CA GLY A 89 36.67 -29.20 -5.15
C GLY A 89 37.45 -28.05 -5.79
N GLN A 90 38.55 -28.34 -6.51
CA GLN A 90 39.29 -27.33 -7.25
C GLN A 90 38.46 -26.67 -8.36
N LEU A 91 37.80 -27.48 -9.21
CA LEU A 91 36.97 -26.97 -10.30
C LEU A 91 35.74 -26.19 -9.81
N GLU A 92 35.13 -26.63 -8.70
CA GLU A 92 34.03 -25.88 -8.05
C GLU A 92 34.54 -24.52 -7.53
N GLN A 93 35.71 -24.48 -6.90
CA GLN A 93 36.28 -23.24 -6.41
C GLN A 93 36.71 -22.30 -7.55
N GLU A 94 37.28 -22.83 -8.62
CA GLU A 94 37.64 -22.06 -9.82
C GLU A 94 36.37 -21.47 -10.47
N THR A 95 35.33 -22.27 -10.60
CA THR A 95 34.02 -21.84 -11.14
C THR A 95 33.39 -20.76 -10.27
N LEU A 96 33.38 -20.95 -8.95
CA LEU A 96 32.86 -19.96 -8.00
C LEU A 96 33.66 -18.66 -8.07
N THR A 97 34.97 -18.74 -8.12
CA THR A 97 35.86 -17.55 -8.21
C THR A 97 35.60 -16.77 -9.50
N ALA A 98 35.52 -17.48 -10.64
CA ALA A 98 35.20 -16.85 -11.93
C ALA A 98 33.84 -16.17 -11.92
N ARG A 99 32.85 -16.81 -11.33
CA ARG A 99 31.52 -16.25 -11.16
C ARG A 99 31.52 -15.02 -10.26
N LEU A 100 32.18 -15.05 -9.12
CA LEU A 100 32.27 -13.90 -8.20
C LEU A 100 32.97 -12.69 -8.85
N ILE A 101 34.01 -12.95 -9.69
CA ILE A 101 34.65 -11.88 -10.47
C ILE A 101 33.67 -11.29 -11.51
N ALA A 102 32.96 -12.15 -12.24
CA ALA A 102 32.02 -11.71 -13.27
C ALA A 102 30.80 -10.96 -12.70
N GLU A 103 30.33 -11.36 -11.51
CA GLU A 103 29.21 -10.73 -10.81
C GLU A 103 29.60 -9.53 -9.95
N ARG A 104 30.88 -9.14 -9.95
CA ARG A 104 31.37 -8.01 -9.15
C ARG A 104 30.73 -6.71 -9.61
N ILE A 105 30.05 -6.04 -8.68
CA ILE A 105 29.44 -4.73 -8.90
C ILE A 105 30.35 -3.65 -8.33
N ASP A 106 30.56 -2.58 -9.06
CA ASP A 106 31.26 -1.39 -8.55
C ASP A 106 30.30 -0.62 -7.61
N ILE A 107 30.51 -0.78 -6.30
CA ILE A 107 29.76 -0.08 -5.27
C ILE A 107 30.26 1.35 -5.01
N SER A 108 31.37 1.77 -5.64
CA SER A 108 31.86 3.14 -5.52
C SER A 108 31.12 4.11 -6.46
N ALA A 109 30.46 3.60 -7.48
CA ALA A 109 29.63 4.43 -8.34
C ALA A 109 28.42 4.97 -7.54
N PRO A 110 28.13 6.29 -7.59
CA PRO A 110 26.98 6.84 -6.90
C PRO A 110 25.71 6.19 -7.45
N ALA A 111 24.82 5.77 -6.54
CA ALA A 111 23.49 5.29 -6.92
C ALA A 111 22.81 6.38 -7.74
N ARG A 112 22.13 6.00 -8.85
CA ARG A 112 21.28 6.95 -9.57
C ARG A 112 20.26 7.49 -8.57
N PRO A 113 20.20 8.83 -8.37
CA PRO A 113 19.22 9.38 -7.46
C PRO A 113 17.83 9.05 -7.97
N HIS A 114 17.14 8.15 -7.28
CA HIS A 114 15.70 7.99 -7.49
C HIS A 114 15.03 9.22 -6.88
N ALA A 115 14.27 9.96 -7.69
CA ALA A 115 13.40 10.99 -7.13
C ALA A 115 12.44 10.30 -6.15
N PRO A 116 12.39 10.72 -4.88
CA PRO A 116 11.44 10.14 -3.93
C PRO A 116 10.03 10.34 -4.47
N GLY A 117 9.15 9.36 -4.26
CA GLY A 117 7.72 9.55 -4.47
C GLY A 117 7.19 10.66 -3.58
N LEU A 118 6.20 11.40 -4.05
CA LEU A 118 5.55 12.49 -3.31
C LEU A 118 4.07 12.17 -3.13
N ILE A 119 3.51 12.63 -2.01
CA ILE A 119 2.07 12.54 -1.73
C ILE A 119 1.37 13.70 -2.43
N HIS A 120 0.30 13.39 -3.15
CA HIS A 120 -0.53 14.39 -3.83
C HIS A 120 -1.16 15.36 -2.82
N PRO A 121 -1.27 16.68 -3.10
CA PRO A 121 -1.82 17.66 -2.16
C PRO A 121 -3.21 17.32 -1.61
N ILE A 122 -4.10 16.78 -2.43
CA ILE A 122 -5.42 16.30 -1.98
C ILE A 122 -5.30 15.18 -0.95
N SER A 123 -4.44 14.19 -1.20
CA SER A 123 -4.21 13.09 -0.24
C SER A 123 -3.64 13.62 1.07
N ARG A 124 -2.71 14.56 0.99
CA ARG A 124 -2.13 15.22 2.18
C ARG A 124 -3.20 15.97 2.98
N THR A 125 -4.04 16.75 2.30
CA THR A 125 -5.16 17.46 2.96
C THR A 125 -6.12 16.47 3.65
N LEU A 126 -6.45 15.36 3.01
CA LEU A 126 -7.30 14.33 3.62
C LEU A 126 -6.67 13.71 4.88
N GLU A 127 -5.35 13.45 4.88
CA GLU A 127 -4.61 13.00 6.06
C GLU A 127 -4.62 14.02 7.19
N GLU A 128 -4.40 15.30 6.88
CA GLU A 128 -4.44 16.38 7.87
C GLU A 128 -5.83 16.51 8.50
N ILE A 129 -6.89 16.50 7.70
CA ILE A 129 -8.29 16.54 8.18
C ILE A 129 -8.57 15.33 9.08
N ALA A 130 -8.18 14.13 8.64
CA ALA A 130 -8.34 12.92 9.43
C ALA A 130 -7.63 13.01 10.78
N THR A 131 -6.42 13.58 10.80
CA THR A 131 -5.62 13.78 12.01
C THR A 131 -6.28 14.78 12.96
N ILE A 132 -6.71 15.94 12.43
CA ILE A 132 -7.34 17.00 13.24
C ILE A 132 -8.66 16.49 13.85
N PHE A 133 -9.56 15.94 13.04
CA PHE A 133 -10.84 15.43 13.56
C PHE A 133 -10.67 14.19 14.43
N GLY A 134 -9.68 13.33 14.13
CA GLY A 134 -9.32 12.21 15.01
C GLY A 134 -8.94 12.67 16.43
N ALA A 135 -8.14 13.73 16.53
CA ALA A 135 -7.77 14.33 17.82
C ALA A 135 -8.97 15.00 18.53
N MET A 136 -9.99 15.44 17.79
CA MET A 136 -11.27 15.94 18.33
C MET A 136 -12.24 14.78 18.69
N GLY A 137 -11.83 13.52 18.59
CA GLY A 137 -12.63 12.34 18.94
C GLY A 137 -13.63 11.92 17.85
N PHE A 138 -13.45 12.32 16.60
CA PHE A 138 -14.24 11.84 15.47
C PHE A 138 -13.69 10.52 14.94
N THR A 139 -14.60 9.64 14.53
CA THR A 139 -14.27 8.40 13.82
C THR A 139 -14.41 8.61 12.33
N LEU A 140 -13.41 8.20 11.55
CA LEU A 140 -13.51 8.19 10.10
C LEU A 140 -14.49 7.10 9.66
N LYS A 141 -15.36 7.48 8.73
CA LYS A 141 -16.30 6.56 8.06
C LYS A 141 -16.20 6.77 6.55
N ASP A 142 -16.43 5.71 5.82
CA ASP A 142 -16.55 5.73 4.37
C ASP A 142 -17.85 5.05 3.91
N GLY A 143 -18.12 5.11 2.63
CA GLY A 143 -19.28 4.48 2.02
C GLY A 143 -19.21 4.48 0.50
N PRO A 144 -20.20 3.86 -0.17
CA PRO A 144 -20.18 3.67 -1.60
C PRO A 144 -20.28 4.99 -2.37
N ASP A 145 -19.60 5.08 -3.51
CA ASP A 145 -19.74 6.19 -4.46
C ASP A 145 -21.10 6.15 -5.21
N ILE A 146 -21.65 4.95 -5.37
CA ILE A 146 -22.96 4.74 -6.02
C ILE A 146 -24.01 4.52 -4.93
N GLU A 147 -25.01 5.40 -4.91
CA GLU A 147 -26.06 5.42 -3.90
C GLU A 147 -27.44 5.34 -4.52
N ASP A 148 -28.45 4.99 -3.73
CA ASP A 148 -29.83 5.16 -4.15
C ASP A 148 -30.30 6.62 -3.89
N ASP A 149 -31.34 7.03 -4.65
CA ASP A 149 -31.90 8.37 -4.55
C ASP A 149 -32.40 8.73 -3.15
N TRP A 150 -32.83 7.76 -2.36
CA TRP A 150 -33.32 8.03 -1.01
C TRP A 150 -32.20 8.40 -0.05
N HIS A 151 -31.10 7.65 -0.04
CA HIS A 151 -29.93 7.97 0.81
C HIS A 151 -29.28 9.29 0.38
N ASN A 152 -29.23 9.53 -0.94
CA ASN A 152 -28.57 10.74 -1.46
C ASN A 152 -29.42 12.00 -1.31
N PHE A 153 -30.76 11.89 -1.30
CA PHE A 153 -31.65 13.04 -1.27
C PHE A 153 -32.84 12.90 -0.30
N GLY A 154 -33.65 11.84 -0.41
CA GLY A 154 -34.89 11.72 0.31
C GLY A 154 -34.72 11.75 1.82
N ALA A 155 -33.78 10.98 2.35
CA ALA A 155 -33.48 10.94 3.78
C ALA A 155 -32.97 12.28 4.32
N LEU A 156 -32.33 13.10 3.46
CA LEU A 156 -31.78 14.42 3.77
C LEU A 156 -32.81 15.57 3.65
N ASN A 157 -34.08 15.26 3.63
CA ASN A 157 -35.17 16.26 3.52
C ASN A 157 -35.09 17.08 2.21
N ILE A 158 -34.48 16.55 1.15
CA ILE A 158 -34.42 17.18 -0.16
C ILE A 158 -35.67 16.73 -0.97
N PRO A 159 -36.58 17.65 -1.28
CA PRO A 159 -37.83 17.27 -1.95
C PRO A 159 -37.63 16.84 -3.42
N ALA A 160 -38.59 16.11 -3.99
CA ALA A 160 -38.43 15.53 -5.32
C ALA A 160 -38.25 16.59 -6.45
N HIS A 161 -38.78 17.81 -6.26
CA HIS A 161 -38.68 18.91 -7.22
C HIS A 161 -37.49 19.86 -6.96
N HIS A 162 -36.61 19.49 -6.04
CA HIS A 162 -35.42 20.34 -5.73
C HIS A 162 -34.44 20.36 -6.92
N PRO A 163 -33.90 21.54 -7.30
CA PRO A 163 -32.96 21.64 -8.43
C PRO A 163 -31.78 20.67 -8.38
N ALA A 164 -31.21 20.42 -7.20
CA ALA A 164 -30.10 19.48 -7.03
C ALA A 164 -30.39 18.04 -7.50
N ARG A 165 -31.70 17.67 -7.71
CA ARG A 165 -32.08 16.38 -8.29
C ARG A 165 -32.22 16.41 -9.81
N ALA A 166 -32.01 17.57 -10.44
CA ALA A 166 -32.07 17.68 -11.89
C ALA A 166 -30.96 16.85 -12.54
N MET A 167 -31.29 16.24 -13.69
CA MET A 167 -30.28 15.46 -14.45
C MET A 167 -29.11 16.32 -14.93
N MET A 168 -29.25 17.63 -14.93
CA MET A 168 -28.16 18.56 -15.25
C MET A 168 -27.12 18.67 -14.14
N ASP A 169 -27.50 18.35 -12.89
CA ASP A 169 -26.62 18.50 -11.73
C ASP A 169 -26.21 17.15 -11.11
N THR A 170 -26.91 16.05 -11.44
CA THR A 170 -26.69 14.73 -10.86
C THR A 170 -26.50 13.66 -11.93
N PHE A 171 -25.49 12.82 -11.77
CA PHE A 171 -25.26 11.65 -12.61
C PHE A 171 -26.13 10.48 -12.18
N TYR A 172 -27.25 10.26 -12.88
CA TYR A 172 -28.10 9.09 -12.74
C TYR A 172 -27.55 7.92 -13.56
N LEU A 173 -27.49 6.75 -12.95
CA LEU A 173 -27.08 5.52 -13.62
C LEU A 173 -28.27 4.81 -14.25
N ARG A 174 -28.02 3.99 -15.28
CA ARG A 174 -29.08 3.14 -15.89
C ARG A 174 -29.50 1.97 -14.97
N ALA A 175 -28.81 1.79 -13.84
CA ALA A 175 -29.07 0.77 -12.84
C ALA A 175 -30.01 1.30 -11.75
N SER A 176 -30.59 0.38 -10.96
CA SER A 176 -31.36 0.69 -9.75
C SER A 176 -30.79 -0.09 -8.58
N ILE A 177 -30.88 0.50 -7.39
CA ILE A 177 -30.59 -0.18 -6.11
C ILE A 177 -31.93 -0.47 -5.45
N GLY A 178 -32.31 -1.76 -5.40
CA GLY A 178 -33.68 -2.14 -5.10
C GLY A 178 -34.64 -1.55 -6.16
N ASN A 179 -35.67 -0.79 -5.71
CA ASN A 179 -36.63 -0.13 -6.58
C ASN A 179 -36.38 1.38 -6.76
N ARG A 180 -35.15 1.86 -6.46
CA ARG A 180 -34.81 3.28 -6.50
C ARG A 180 -33.75 3.54 -7.56
N PRO A 181 -33.79 4.69 -8.26
CA PRO A 181 -32.71 5.07 -9.18
C PRO A 181 -31.36 5.10 -8.46
N ALA A 182 -30.32 4.60 -9.12
CA ALA A 182 -28.96 4.72 -8.66
C ALA A 182 -28.34 6.02 -9.18
N VAL A 183 -27.55 6.67 -8.32
CA VAL A 183 -26.85 7.93 -8.60
C VAL A 183 -25.39 7.83 -8.18
N LEU A 184 -24.52 8.58 -8.83
CA LEU A 184 -23.24 8.91 -8.23
C LEU A 184 -23.50 9.94 -7.13
N ARG A 185 -23.03 9.69 -5.91
CA ARG A 185 -23.30 10.57 -4.77
C ARG A 185 -22.81 11.99 -5.01
N THR A 186 -23.70 12.96 -4.76
CA THR A 186 -23.40 14.39 -4.96
C THR A 186 -22.75 15.07 -3.77
N HIS A 187 -22.67 14.36 -2.65
CA HIS A 187 -22.04 14.73 -1.38
C HIS A 187 -21.77 13.46 -0.56
N THR A 188 -21.05 13.58 0.55
CA THR A 188 -20.74 12.42 1.41
C THR A 188 -21.82 12.14 2.49
N SER A 189 -22.89 12.94 2.55
CA SER A 189 -24.01 12.81 3.51
C SER A 189 -24.73 11.45 3.50
N PRO A 190 -24.79 10.66 2.40
CA PRO A 190 -25.37 9.31 2.45
C PRO A 190 -24.74 8.42 3.53
N VAL A 191 -23.44 8.58 3.80
CA VAL A 191 -22.74 7.85 4.85
C VAL A 191 -23.21 8.27 6.25
N GLN A 192 -23.57 9.56 6.41
CA GLN A 192 -24.18 10.05 7.65
C GLN A 192 -25.54 9.38 7.86
N ILE A 193 -26.39 9.28 6.83
CA ILE A 193 -27.68 8.59 6.86
C ILE A 193 -27.48 7.12 7.23
N ARG A 194 -26.57 6.41 6.57
CA ARG A 194 -26.26 5.00 6.88
C ARG A 194 -25.82 4.81 8.33
N THR A 195 -25.00 5.72 8.83
CA THR A 195 -24.54 5.68 10.23
C THR A 195 -25.69 5.91 11.22
N MET A 196 -26.56 6.89 10.96
CA MET A 196 -27.72 7.17 11.80
C MET A 196 -28.71 5.99 11.81
N LEU A 197 -28.97 5.36 10.67
CA LEU A 197 -29.82 4.17 10.58
C LEU A 197 -29.24 2.98 11.35
N ALA A 198 -27.94 2.73 11.23
CA ALA A 198 -27.26 1.68 11.98
C ALA A 198 -27.33 1.93 13.50
N TRP A 199 -27.07 3.16 13.91
CA TRP A 199 -27.15 3.60 15.30
C TRP A 199 -28.57 3.45 15.89
N ALA A 200 -29.59 3.88 15.14
CA ALA A 200 -30.99 3.73 15.54
C ALA A 200 -31.41 2.26 15.69
N LYS A 201 -30.94 1.40 14.78
CA LYS A 201 -31.16 -0.04 14.84
C LYS A 201 -30.51 -0.68 16.07
N GLU A 202 -29.25 -0.33 16.38
CA GLU A 202 -28.55 -0.82 17.56
C GLU A 202 -29.28 -0.43 18.83
N ARG A 203 -29.74 0.81 18.93
CA ARG A 203 -30.52 1.30 20.06
C ARG A 203 -31.85 0.55 20.23
N ALA A 204 -32.53 0.20 19.16
CA ALA A 204 -33.79 -0.55 19.19
C ALA A 204 -33.62 -1.96 19.81
N THR A 205 -32.42 -2.49 19.92
CA THR A 205 -32.10 -3.75 20.62
C THR A 205 -31.93 -3.60 22.12
N GLY A 206 -32.10 -2.38 22.66
CA GLY A 206 -31.97 -2.09 24.09
C GLY A 206 -30.56 -1.67 24.51
N SER A 207 -29.62 -1.53 23.61
CA SER A 207 -28.33 -0.94 23.90
C SER A 207 -28.42 0.59 23.92
N GLU A 208 -27.53 1.23 24.67
CA GLU A 208 -27.33 2.69 24.60
C GLU A 208 -26.02 2.96 23.83
N PRO A 209 -26.08 3.02 22.50
CA PRO A 209 -24.89 3.28 21.72
C PRO A 209 -24.33 4.68 22.05
N ALA A 210 -23.02 4.81 21.95
CA ALA A 210 -22.34 6.08 22.15
C ALA A 210 -22.87 7.16 21.20
N GLN A 211 -22.66 8.43 21.56
CA GLN A 211 -22.90 9.56 20.67
C GLN A 211 -22.30 9.32 19.29
N ILE A 212 -23.04 9.65 18.22
CA ILE A 212 -22.47 9.67 16.87
C ILE A 212 -21.49 10.85 16.79
N ARG A 213 -20.27 10.57 16.38
CA ARG A 213 -19.24 11.58 16.09
C ARG A 213 -18.37 11.05 14.97
N ILE A 214 -18.70 11.42 13.74
CA ILE A 214 -18.02 10.89 12.55
C ILE A 214 -17.60 12.00 11.60
N VAL A 215 -16.53 11.72 10.84
CA VAL A 215 -16.10 12.50 9.70
C VAL A 215 -15.99 11.58 8.48
N VAL A 216 -16.46 12.06 7.34
CA VAL A 216 -16.63 11.27 6.11
C VAL A 216 -15.92 11.96 4.97
N PRO A 217 -14.60 11.72 4.77
CA PRO A 217 -13.91 12.13 3.55
C PRO A 217 -14.32 11.23 2.38
N GLY A 218 -14.44 11.78 1.18
CA GLY A 218 -14.76 10.97 0.02
C GLY A 218 -14.93 11.75 -1.27
N ARG A 219 -14.96 11.01 -2.38
CA ARG A 219 -15.28 11.56 -3.70
C ARG A 219 -16.75 11.86 -3.80
N THR A 220 -17.07 12.91 -4.53
CA THR A 220 -18.41 13.35 -4.86
C THR A 220 -18.48 13.73 -6.33
N PHE A 221 -19.68 13.69 -6.91
CA PHE A 221 -19.88 13.80 -8.34
C PHE A 221 -21.02 14.76 -8.65
N ARG A 222 -20.77 15.75 -9.51
CA ARG A 222 -21.79 16.69 -10.01
C ARG A 222 -21.58 16.89 -11.49
N ALA A 223 -22.67 16.99 -12.23
CA ALA A 223 -22.63 17.20 -13.68
C ALA A 223 -22.31 18.68 -14.02
N ASP A 224 -21.28 19.22 -13.41
CA ASP A 224 -20.84 20.58 -13.55
C ASP A 224 -19.36 20.61 -13.94
N HIS A 225 -18.99 21.46 -14.90
CA HIS A 225 -17.63 21.50 -15.43
C HIS A 225 -17.27 22.90 -15.95
N ASP A 226 -16.49 23.65 -15.15
CA ASP A 226 -15.91 24.94 -15.53
C ASP A 226 -14.53 25.13 -14.90
N ALA A 227 -14.00 26.35 -14.90
CA ALA A 227 -12.69 26.65 -14.30
C ALA A 227 -12.62 26.44 -12.78
N THR A 228 -13.77 26.39 -12.11
CA THR A 228 -13.91 26.27 -10.64
C THR A 228 -14.60 24.97 -10.22
N HIS A 229 -15.12 24.19 -11.17
CA HIS A 229 -15.87 22.94 -10.93
C HIS A 229 -15.30 21.78 -11.75
N SER A 230 -15.22 20.63 -11.12
CA SER A 230 -14.88 19.35 -11.75
C SER A 230 -16.04 18.38 -11.59
N PRO A 231 -16.32 17.52 -12.57
CA PRO A 231 -17.35 16.49 -12.45
C PRO A 231 -17.14 15.54 -11.27
N MET A 232 -15.92 15.36 -10.84
CA MET A 232 -15.50 14.66 -9.64
C MET A 232 -14.65 15.59 -8.79
N PHE A 233 -14.96 15.68 -7.50
CA PHE A 233 -14.18 16.41 -6.51
C PHE A 233 -14.26 15.70 -5.17
N HIS A 234 -13.50 16.15 -4.19
CA HIS A 234 -13.49 15.56 -2.85
C HIS A 234 -14.21 16.48 -1.86
N GLN A 235 -14.96 15.86 -0.97
CA GLN A 235 -15.64 16.52 0.12
C GLN A 235 -15.35 15.79 1.43
N THR A 236 -15.29 16.52 2.52
CA THR A 236 -15.33 15.95 3.85
C THR A 236 -16.52 16.52 4.59
N GLU A 237 -17.37 15.64 5.11
CA GLU A 237 -18.50 16.02 5.94
C GLU A 237 -18.34 15.45 7.35
N GLY A 238 -18.80 16.21 8.33
CA GLY A 238 -18.86 15.77 9.72
C GLY A 238 -20.29 15.73 10.25
N LEU A 239 -20.54 14.77 11.16
CA LEU A 239 -21.82 14.62 11.87
C LEU A 239 -21.58 14.33 13.34
N VAL A 240 -22.29 15.04 14.20
CA VAL A 240 -22.37 14.75 15.62
C VAL A 240 -23.86 14.67 16.02
N ILE A 241 -24.27 13.56 16.66
CA ILE A 241 -25.62 13.38 17.22
C ILE A 241 -25.50 12.98 18.69
N GLY A 242 -26.23 13.66 19.55
CA GLY A 242 -26.27 13.37 20.97
C GLY A 242 -27.47 14.05 21.67
N ARG A 243 -27.59 13.92 23.00
CA ARG A 243 -28.69 14.53 23.76
C ARG A 243 -28.51 16.03 23.96
N ASP A 244 -27.26 16.46 24.19
CA ASP A 244 -26.95 17.85 24.62
C ASP A 244 -26.12 18.62 23.58
N ILE A 245 -26.26 18.26 22.30
CA ILE A 245 -25.53 18.91 21.22
C ILE A 245 -26.19 20.25 20.88
N THR A 246 -25.38 21.29 20.78
CA THR A 246 -25.85 22.66 20.55
C THR A 246 -25.10 23.34 19.40
N LEU A 247 -25.64 24.46 18.96
CA LEU A 247 -24.99 25.34 17.97
C LEU A 247 -23.63 25.87 18.44
N ALA A 248 -23.44 26.03 19.75
CA ALA A 248 -22.15 26.43 20.32
C ALA A 248 -21.07 25.35 20.12
N HIS A 249 -21.43 24.06 20.24
CA HIS A 249 -20.53 22.96 19.96
C HIS A 249 -20.14 22.92 18.47
N LEU A 250 -21.06 23.18 17.53
CA LEU A 250 -20.75 23.31 16.12
C LEU A 250 -19.74 24.44 15.87
N LYS A 251 -20.01 25.64 16.43
CA LYS A 251 -19.12 26.80 16.25
C LYS A 251 -17.71 26.53 16.80
N GLY A 252 -17.60 26.00 18.00
CA GLY A 252 -16.30 25.64 18.59
C GLY A 252 -15.54 24.66 17.74
N CYS A 253 -16.19 23.56 17.37
CA CYS A 253 -15.60 22.52 16.53
C CYS A 253 -15.04 23.08 15.20
N LEU A 254 -15.80 23.94 14.51
CA LEU A 254 -15.38 24.50 13.22
C LEU A 254 -14.29 25.58 13.35
N ILE A 255 -14.32 26.39 14.40
CA ILE A 255 -13.26 27.36 14.70
C ILE A 255 -11.94 26.64 14.94
N ASP A 256 -11.96 25.61 15.80
CA ASP A 256 -10.76 24.84 16.13
C ASP A 256 -10.22 24.10 14.91
N PHE A 257 -11.11 23.50 14.11
CA PHE A 257 -10.70 22.86 12.85
C PHE A 257 -10.03 23.85 11.88
N LEU A 258 -10.64 24.99 11.61
CA LEU A 258 -10.10 25.97 10.65
C LEU A 258 -8.77 26.54 11.11
N ARG A 259 -8.64 26.85 12.40
CA ARG A 259 -7.40 27.35 13.00
C ARG A 259 -6.28 26.33 12.91
N ALA A 260 -6.57 25.09 13.25
CA ALA A 260 -5.60 23.97 13.13
C ALA A 260 -5.18 23.73 11.69
N TYR A 261 -6.14 23.65 10.76
CA TYR A 261 -5.86 23.38 9.35
C TYR A 261 -5.02 24.46 8.68
N PHE A 262 -5.36 25.74 8.87
CA PHE A 262 -4.62 26.87 8.31
C PHE A 262 -3.38 27.26 9.13
N LYS A 263 -3.17 26.64 10.31
CA LYS A 263 -2.07 26.95 11.22
C LYS A 263 -2.06 28.42 11.68
N LEU A 264 -3.23 28.99 11.89
CA LEU A 264 -3.45 30.37 12.28
C LEU A 264 -4.32 30.43 13.55
N PRO A 265 -3.71 30.53 14.77
CA PRO A 265 -4.45 30.52 16.03
C PRO A 265 -5.49 31.65 16.15
N ASP A 266 -5.20 32.79 15.55
CA ASP A 266 -6.07 34.00 15.59
C ASP A 266 -6.89 34.16 14.30
N LEU A 267 -7.08 33.07 13.51
CA LEU A 267 -7.86 33.14 12.26
C LEU A 267 -9.26 33.69 12.55
N PRO A 268 -9.64 34.83 11.92
CA PRO A 268 -10.99 35.36 12.04
C PRO A 268 -11.99 34.43 11.32
N VAL A 269 -13.00 33.98 12.07
CA VAL A 269 -14.06 33.11 11.56
C VAL A 269 -15.41 33.74 11.77
N ARG A 270 -16.23 33.83 10.74
CA ARG A 270 -17.57 34.40 10.76
C ARG A 270 -18.59 33.35 10.35
N PHE A 271 -19.74 33.32 11.04
CA PHE A 271 -20.88 32.49 10.72
C PHE A 271 -22.01 33.38 10.19
N ARG A 272 -22.50 33.05 9.00
CA ARG A 272 -23.64 33.74 8.37
C ARG A 272 -24.83 32.80 8.27
N ALA A 273 -26.05 33.31 8.44
CA ALA A 273 -27.26 32.55 8.19
C ALA A 273 -27.32 32.12 6.70
N SER A 274 -27.71 30.87 6.48
CA SER A 274 -27.91 30.28 5.16
C SER A 274 -29.12 29.35 5.18
N TYR A 275 -29.35 28.66 4.08
CA TYR A 275 -30.41 27.66 3.97
C TYR A 275 -29.93 26.39 3.30
N PHE A 276 -30.10 25.27 4.01
CA PHE A 276 -29.93 23.94 3.45
C PHE A 276 -31.12 23.07 3.88
N PRO A 277 -31.69 22.20 2.99
CA PRO A 277 -32.88 21.41 3.32
C PRO A 277 -32.68 20.46 4.52
N PHE A 278 -31.46 20.05 4.78
CA PHE A 278 -31.07 19.05 5.78
C PHE A 278 -30.60 19.64 7.12
N THR A 279 -30.54 20.97 7.26
CA THR A 279 -30.15 21.65 8.50
C THR A 279 -31.07 22.80 8.85
N GLU A 280 -31.31 23.05 10.16
CA GLU A 280 -32.08 24.16 10.70
C GLU A 280 -31.66 24.45 12.16
N PRO A 281 -31.03 25.62 12.47
CA PRO A 281 -30.58 26.65 11.53
C PRO A 281 -29.38 26.19 10.69
N SER A 282 -29.33 26.75 9.47
CA SER A 282 -28.21 26.55 8.55
C SER A 282 -27.28 27.77 8.59
N MET A 283 -25.98 27.52 8.40
CA MET A 283 -24.97 28.56 8.38
C MET A 283 -23.89 28.26 7.35
N GLU A 284 -23.41 29.30 6.72
CA GLU A 284 -22.15 29.33 5.99
C GLU A 284 -21.05 29.88 6.89
N VAL A 285 -19.85 29.37 6.71
CA VAL A 285 -18.67 29.75 7.50
C VAL A 285 -17.63 30.40 6.60
N ASP A 286 -17.30 31.64 6.97
CA ASP A 286 -16.31 32.45 6.26
C ASP A 286 -15.06 32.62 7.13
N ILE A 287 -13.89 32.77 6.47
CA ILE A 287 -12.63 33.14 7.10
C ILE A 287 -12.19 34.53 6.63
N GLY A 288 -11.43 35.23 7.48
CA GLY A 288 -10.79 36.48 7.12
C GLY A 288 -9.78 36.28 5.99
N TRP A 289 -9.80 37.19 5.00
CA TRP A 289 -8.99 37.08 3.80
C TRP A 289 -8.67 38.47 3.23
N ASP A 290 -7.50 38.61 2.63
CA ASP A 290 -7.14 39.80 1.85
C ASP A 290 -7.26 39.46 0.36
N ARG A 291 -8.25 40.07 -0.29
CA ARG A 291 -8.52 39.82 -1.72
C ARG A 291 -7.36 40.27 -2.63
N LYS A 292 -6.56 41.25 -2.21
CA LYS A 292 -5.48 41.82 -3.04
C LYS A 292 -4.23 40.95 -2.99
N THR A 293 -3.88 40.48 -1.80
CA THR A 293 -2.67 39.65 -1.59
C THR A 293 -2.94 38.14 -1.63
N GLY A 294 -4.20 37.74 -1.47
CA GLY A 294 -4.57 36.34 -1.33
C GLY A 294 -4.27 35.73 0.07
N GLU A 295 -3.81 36.58 1.02
CA GLU A 295 -3.41 36.07 2.35
C GLU A 295 -4.62 35.78 3.23
N ILE A 296 -4.61 34.59 3.83
CA ILE A 296 -5.61 34.12 4.79
C ILE A 296 -5.30 34.71 6.18
N GLY A 297 -6.35 35.06 6.91
CA GLY A 297 -6.25 35.64 8.25
C GLY A 297 -5.89 37.13 8.27
N LYS A 298 -5.67 37.76 7.11
CA LYS A 298 -5.36 39.16 6.95
C LYS A 298 -6.44 39.87 6.12
N GLY A 299 -6.49 41.20 6.24
CA GLY A 299 -7.44 42.03 5.49
C GLY A 299 -8.83 42.10 6.12
N SER A 300 -9.73 42.83 5.43
CA SER A 300 -11.11 43.07 5.86
C SER A 300 -12.16 42.28 5.09
N ASP A 301 -11.72 41.51 4.10
CA ASP A 301 -12.60 40.69 3.26
C ASP A 301 -12.92 39.34 3.93
N TRP A 302 -13.95 38.70 3.42
CA TRP A 302 -14.40 37.43 3.89
C TRP A 302 -14.51 36.42 2.75
N LEU A 303 -14.05 35.20 3.00
CA LEU A 303 -14.07 34.11 2.03
C LEU A 303 -14.85 32.93 2.61
N GLU A 304 -15.91 32.53 1.92
CA GLU A 304 -16.69 31.34 2.29
C GLU A 304 -15.87 30.04 2.12
N ILE A 305 -15.89 29.21 3.15
CA ILE A 305 -15.13 27.95 3.19
C ILE A 305 -16.03 26.73 3.20
N LEU A 306 -17.10 26.75 4.01
CA LEU A 306 -17.93 25.57 4.23
C LEU A 306 -19.37 25.92 4.64
N GLY A 307 -20.26 24.96 4.38
CA GLY A 307 -21.64 24.97 4.89
C GLY A 307 -21.79 24.11 6.14
N SER A 308 -22.69 24.51 7.04
CA SER A 308 -22.93 23.83 8.31
C SER A 308 -24.33 24.11 8.87
N GLY A 309 -24.70 23.39 9.90
CA GLY A 309 -25.96 23.67 10.62
C GLY A 309 -26.32 22.59 11.62
N MET A 310 -27.40 22.86 12.38
CA MET A 310 -28.02 21.83 13.20
C MET A 310 -28.83 20.88 12.32
N VAL A 311 -28.72 19.58 12.55
CA VAL A 311 -29.42 18.57 11.75
C VAL A 311 -30.93 18.77 11.84
N HIS A 312 -31.59 18.86 10.68
CA HIS A 312 -33.04 19.07 10.59
C HIS A 312 -33.80 17.90 11.23
N SER A 313 -34.89 18.20 11.97
CA SER A 313 -35.69 17.20 12.68
C SER A 313 -36.20 16.09 11.77
N ASN A 314 -36.58 16.42 10.54
CA ASN A 314 -37.02 15.44 9.54
C ASN A 314 -35.93 14.43 9.17
N VAL A 315 -34.65 14.87 9.11
CA VAL A 315 -33.52 13.98 8.82
C VAL A 315 -33.34 12.96 9.94
N LEU A 316 -33.39 13.41 11.20
CA LEU A 316 -33.38 12.52 12.36
C LEU A 316 -34.54 11.52 12.33
N ALA A 317 -35.77 12.01 12.10
CA ALA A 317 -36.96 11.17 12.03
C ALA A 317 -36.90 10.15 10.89
N ASN A 318 -36.41 10.53 9.71
CA ASN A 318 -36.19 9.64 8.56
C ASN A 318 -35.20 8.51 8.88
N CYS A 319 -34.30 8.74 9.82
CA CYS A 319 -33.35 7.73 10.27
C CYS A 319 -33.81 6.96 11.52
N GLY A 320 -35.05 7.19 12.01
CA GLY A 320 -35.60 6.52 13.20
C GLY A 320 -35.03 7.07 14.54
N ILE A 321 -34.53 8.30 14.53
CA ILE A 321 -34.02 8.98 15.72
C ILE A 321 -35.06 10.02 16.17
N ASP A 322 -35.50 9.95 17.45
CA ASP A 322 -36.48 10.89 17.99
C ASP A 322 -35.87 12.29 18.20
N PRO A 323 -36.30 13.31 17.42
CA PRO A 323 -35.75 14.67 17.51
C PRO A 323 -36.12 15.41 18.81
N ARG A 324 -37.01 14.87 19.63
CA ARG A 324 -37.32 15.43 20.97
C ARG A 324 -36.24 15.10 22.00
N HIS A 325 -35.49 14.03 21.76
CA HIS A 325 -34.47 13.52 22.68
C HIS A 325 -33.06 13.67 22.16
N TYR A 326 -32.89 13.80 20.85
CA TYR A 326 -31.61 13.89 20.19
C TYR A 326 -31.56 15.08 19.23
N GLN A 327 -30.44 15.71 19.21
CA GLN A 327 -30.10 16.73 18.22
C GLN A 327 -28.64 16.60 17.82
N GLY A 328 -28.24 17.33 16.79
CA GLY A 328 -26.88 17.27 16.34
C GLY A 328 -26.57 18.35 15.35
N PHE A 329 -25.31 18.35 14.92
CA PHE A 329 -24.86 19.24 13.88
C PHE A 329 -24.16 18.48 12.76
N ALA A 330 -24.17 19.08 11.58
CA ALA A 330 -23.42 18.61 10.43
C ALA A 330 -22.71 19.78 9.75
N PHE A 331 -21.65 19.47 9.03
CA PHE A 331 -20.90 20.41 8.19
C PHE A 331 -20.30 19.69 6.98
N GLY A 332 -19.99 20.46 5.92
CA GLY A 332 -19.36 19.92 4.71
C GLY A 332 -18.40 20.91 4.10
N VAL A 333 -17.18 20.47 3.80
CA VAL A 333 -16.10 21.26 3.21
C VAL A 333 -15.55 20.61 1.95
N GLY A 334 -15.36 21.40 0.88
CA GLY A 334 -14.70 20.96 -0.34
C GLY A 334 -13.17 20.92 -0.16
N ILE A 335 -12.59 19.76 -0.42
CA ILE A 335 -11.16 19.51 -0.16
C ILE A 335 -10.27 20.31 -1.10
N GLU A 336 -10.61 20.34 -2.39
CA GLU A 336 -9.86 21.10 -3.39
C GLU A 336 -9.79 22.58 -3.01
N ARG A 337 -10.93 23.15 -2.58
CA ARG A 337 -11.01 24.57 -2.21
C ARG A 337 -10.06 24.93 -1.07
N ILE A 338 -10.08 24.18 0.02
CA ILE A 338 -9.19 24.47 1.15
C ILE A 338 -7.72 24.14 0.85
N THR A 339 -7.46 23.13 0.00
CA THR A 339 -6.11 22.82 -0.49
C THR A 339 -5.57 23.94 -1.38
N MET A 340 -6.39 24.44 -2.33
CA MET A 340 -6.03 25.58 -3.17
C MET A 340 -5.64 26.80 -2.34
N LEU A 341 -6.44 27.12 -1.34
CA LEU A 341 -6.21 28.25 -0.45
C LEU A 341 -4.92 28.10 0.37
N LYS A 342 -4.70 26.91 0.93
CA LYS A 342 -3.52 26.64 1.76
C LYS A 342 -2.21 26.69 0.97
N HIS A 343 -2.23 26.22 -0.27
CA HIS A 343 -1.04 26.08 -1.11
C HIS A 343 -0.91 27.15 -2.20
N GLY A 344 -1.85 28.11 -2.29
CA GLY A 344 -1.83 29.15 -3.31
C GLY A 344 -2.05 28.62 -4.75
N ILE A 345 -2.81 27.53 -4.91
CA ILE A 345 -3.10 26.94 -6.21
C ILE A 345 -4.28 27.67 -6.84
N ALA A 346 -4.10 28.22 -8.03
CA ALA A 346 -5.08 29.12 -8.65
C ALA A 346 -6.19 28.39 -9.43
N ASP A 347 -5.97 27.15 -9.86
CA ASP A 347 -6.88 26.43 -10.75
C ASP A 347 -7.08 24.99 -10.27
N LEU A 348 -8.34 24.61 -10.03
CA LEU A 348 -8.73 23.28 -9.55
C LEU A 348 -8.34 22.16 -10.51
N ARG A 349 -8.34 22.42 -11.81
CA ARG A 349 -8.03 21.42 -12.84
C ARG A 349 -6.60 20.88 -12.73
N LEU A 350 -5.68 21.68 -12.18
CA LEU A 350 -4.27 21.30 -11.98
C LEU A 350 -4.11 20.06 -11.08
N PHE A 351 -5.04 19.80 -10.19
CA PHE A 351 -5.02 18.57 -9.37
C PHE A 351 -5.16 17.29 -10.18
N TYR A 352 -5.77 17.36 -11.38
CA TYR A 352 -6.17 16.21 -12.18
C TYR A 352 -5.46 16.10 -13.52
N GLU A 353 -4.65 17.10 -13.90
CA GLU A 353 -3.91 17.12 -15.18
C GLU A 353 -2.70 16.17 -15.21
N ASN A 354 -2.28 15.65 -14.05
CA ASN A 354 -1.14 14.73 -13.91
C ASN A 354 0.21 15.29 -14.43
N ASP A 355 0.40 16.61 -14.44
CA ASP A 355 1.70 17.20 -14.79
C ASP A 355 2.74 16.89 -13.70
N VAL A 356 3.76 16.11 -14.07
CA VAL A 356 4.81 15.64 -13.15
C VAL A 356 5.59 16.83 -12.55
N ARG A 357 5.72 17.95 -13.27
CA ARG A 357 6.40 19.17 -12.77
C ARG A 357 5.60 19.80 -11.65
N TRP A 358 4.27 19.89 -11.84
CA TRP A 358 3.35 20.38 -10.83
C TRP A 358 3.33 19.48 -9.59
N LEU A 359 3.25 18.15 -9.79
CA LEU A 359 3.28 17.16 -8.71
C LEU A 359 4.60 17.24 -7.91
N ARG A 360 5.72 17.50 -8.57
CA ARG A 360 7.02 17.71 -7.88
C ARG A 360 7.08 19.00 -7.08
N HIS A 361 6.37 20.03 -7.51
CA HIS A 361 6.33 21.31 -6.83
C HIS A 361 5.43 21.31 -5.60
N TYR A 362 4.22 20.77 -5.72
CA TYR A 362 3.21 20.80 -4.67
C TYR A 362 3.13 19.52 -3.83
N GLY A 363 3.74 18.44 -4.25
CA GLY A 363 3.71 17.16 -3.53
C GLY A 363 4.48 17.21 -2.22
N SER A 364 3.97 16.52 -1.21
CA SER A 364 4.58 16.42 0.11
C SER A 364 5.45 15.17 0.23
N SER A 365 6.51 15.24 1.06
CA SER A 365 7.31 14.08 1.40
C SER A 365 6.48 13.04 2.17
N PRO A 366 6.56 11.74 1.83
CA PRO A 366 5.89 10.68 2.58
C PRO A 366 6.44 10.51 4.01
N PHE A 367 7.64 11.05 4.29
CA PHE A 367 8.26 11.01 5.62
C PHE A 367 7.92 12.23 6.50
N SER A 368 7.06 13.13 6.02
CA SER A 368 6.52 14.24 6.80
C SER A 368 5.04 13.93 7.12
N PRO A 369 4.76 13.13 8.16
CA PRO A 369 3.38 12.77 8.49
C PRO A 369 2.59 14.00 8.87
N ALA A 370 1.27 13.98 8.62
CA ALA A 370 0.37 14.97 9.17
C ALA A 370 0.37 14.85 10.70
N SER A 371 0.66 15.92 11.40
CA SER A 371 0.62 15.96 12.85
C SER A 371 0.05 17.26 13.37
N LEU A 372 -0.57 17.21 14.54
CA LEU A 372 -1.04 18.42 15.23
C LEU A 372 0.13 19.30 15.68
N HIS A 373 1.29 18.72 15.97
CA HIS A 373 2.48 19.47 16.42
C HIS A 373 3.14 20.32 15.34
N GLU A 374 2.96 19.97 14.08
CA GLU A 374 3.45 20.80 12.96
C GLU A 374 2.43 21.87 12.56
N GLY A 375 1.22 21.79 13.09
CA GLY A 375 0.08 22.59 12.66
C GLY A 375 -0.62 23.37 13.74
N VAL A 376 -0.22 23.25 14.98
CA VAL A 376 -0.82 23.96 16.12
C VAL A 376 0.25 24.74 16.82
#